data_221d66d1af7fb7b03be295864793b3cb
#
_entry.id   221d66d1af7fb7b03be295864793b3cb
#
_cell.length_a   1.000
_cell.length_b   1.000
_cell.length_c   1.000
_cell.angle_alpha   90.00
_cell.angle_beta   90.00
_cell.angle_gamma   90.00
#
_symmetry.space_group_name_H-M   'P 1'
#
loop_
_entity.id
_entity.type
_entity.pdbx_description
1 polymer ?
#
loop_
_entity_poly.entity_id
_entity_poly.type
_entity_poly.pdbx_seq_one_letter_code
_entity_poly.pdbx_strand_id
1 'polypeptide(L)'
;KLLLITMLLISSLFVYAQQDVTKFLGIPVDGSKSEMIQKLKTKGYTSSQHNKDILVGEFNGTDVNIHIATNNNKVCRIMVCDANNIDERSIQIRFNKLCEQFKNNSKYLSLEENQTISEDEDISYEMTVHKKRYEAIFYQKTDTIAVAKMLMSALSPKYTTEQLANPTEELQSEMVKLSIEYLMKRPVWFMISDFQGKYYITMYYDNEYNRANGEDL
;
A
#
# COMPACT_ATOMS: atom_id res chain seq x y z
N LYS A 1 -15.06 20.64 40.45
CA LYS A 1 -13.76 20.71 39.76
C LYS A 1 -13.11 19.33 39.55
N LEU A 2 -13.18 18.43 40.54
CA LEU A 2 -12.61 17.07 40.44
C LEU A 2 -13.34 16.22 39.39
N LEU A 3 -14.67 16.34 39.27
CA LEU A 3 -15.48 15.60 38.28
C LEU A 3 -15.20 16.00 36.84
N LEU A 4 -14.85 17.28 36.60
CA LEU A 4 -14.49 17.78 35.25
C LEU A 4 -13.11 17.26 34.81
N ILE A 5 -12.16 17.11 35.73
CA ILE A 5 -10.83 16.58 35.48
C ILE A 5 -10.86 15.08 35.16
N THR A 6 -11.72 14.30 35.90
CA THR A 6 -11.94 12.89 35.57
C THR A 6 -12.62 12.67 34.24
N MET A 7 -13.54 13.55 33.81
CA MET A 7 -14.20 13.46 32.52
C MET A 7 -13.25 13.80 31.34
N LEU A 8 -12.31 14.72 31.54
CA LEU A 8 -11.25 15.03 30.58
C LEU A 8 -10.21 13.90 30.45
N LEU A 9 -9.91 13.19 31.53
CA LEU A 9 -8.99 12.03 31.53
C LEU A 9 -9.61 10.80 30.87
N ILE A 10 -10.93 10.60 30.95
CA ILE A 10 -11.63 9.49 30.30
C ILE A 10 -11.78 9.73 28.81
N SER A 11 -11.93 10.98 28.34
CA SER A 11 -12.00 11.29 26.90
C SER A 11 -10.67 11.09 26.16
N SER A 12 -9.54 11.07 26.87
CA SER A 12 -8.21 10.78 26.27
C SER A 12 -7.92 9.28 26.10
N LEU A 13 -8.74 8.39 26.66
CA LEU A 13 -8.55 6.94 26.54
C LEU A 13 -9.19 6.32 25.29
N PHE A 14 -9.99 7.08 24.53
CA PHE A 14 -10.54 6.65 23.23
C PHE A 14 -9.76 7.16 22.04
N VAL A 15 -8.47 7.41 22.17
CA VAL A 15 -7.60 7.43 21.00
C VAL A 15 -7.49 5.96 20.56
N TYR A 16 -8.44 5.52 19.76
CA TYR A 16 -8.25 4.34 18.93
C TYR A 16 -6.92 4.59 18.22
N ALA A 17 -5.91 3.83 18.57
CA ALA A 17 -4.65 3.88 17.86
C ALA A 17 -5.00 3.53 16.40
N GLN A 18 -5.06 4.58 15.56
CA GLN A 18 -5.38 4.38 14.15
C GLN A 18 -4.37 3.38 13.62
N GLN A 19 -4.86 2.25 13.13
CA GLN A 19 -4.04 1.19 12.62
C GLN A 19 -3.12 1.78 11.53
N ASP A 20 -1.83 1.50 11.62
CA ASP A 20 -0.86 2.01 10.66
C ASP A 20 -0.99 1.27 9.34
N VAL A 21 -1.81 1.82 8.45
CA VAL A 21 -2.16 1.25 7.15
C VAL A 21 -1.39 1.94 6.02
N THR A 22 -1.40 1.33 4.84
CA THR A 22 -0.89 1.95 3.61
C THR A 22 -1.49 3.34 3.41
N LYS A 23 -0.67 4.29 2.94
CA LYS A 23 -1.11 5.66 2.64
C LYS A 23 -0.91 5.96 1.16
N PHE A 24 -1.91 6.59 0.55
CA PHE A 24 -1.82 7.20 -0.77
C PHE A 24 -1.85 8.73 -0.63
N LEU A 25 -0.84 9.43 -1.12
CA LEU A 25 -0.66 10.88 -0.96
C LEU A 25 -0.75 11.38 0.49
N GLY A 26 -0.31 10.55 1.44
CA GLY A 26 -0.42 10.82 2.88
C GLY A 26 -1.79 10.52 3.49
N ILE A 27 -2.76 10.10 2.69
CA ILE A 27 -4.11 9.72 3.13
C ILE A 27 -4.10 8.22 3.45
N PRO A 28 -4.47 7.79 4.67
CA PRO A 28 -4.63 6.37 4.98
C PRO A 28 -5.65 5.71 4.05
N VAL A 29 -5.31 4.54 3.50
CA VAL A 29 -6.20 3.70 2.68
C VAL A 29 -7.17 3.00 3.62
N ASP A 30 -8.13 3.75 4.15
CA ASP A 30 -9.11 3.30 5.13
C ASP A 30 -10.32 4.25 5.15
N GLY A 31 -11.35 3.89 5.92
CA GLY A 31 -12.58 4.66 6.05
C GLY A 31 -13.57 4.38 4.91
N SER A 32 -14.56 5.25 4.74
CA SER A 32 -15.57 5.10 3.70
C SER A 32 -15.08 5.57 2.34
N LYS A 33 -15.66 5.01 1.24
CA LYS A 33 -15.37 5.44 -0.13
C LYS A 33 -15.65 6.93 -0.34
N SER A 34 -16.75 7.43 0.21
CA SER A 34 -17.14 8.83 0.07
C SER A 34 -16.15 9.78 0.73
N GLU A 35 -15.66 9.48 1.94
CA GLU A 35 -14.61 10.26 2.61
C GLU A 35 -13.30 10.22 1.84
N MET A 36 -12.92 9.06 1.29
CA MET A 36 -11.72 8.92 0.46
C MET A 36 -11.81 9.79 -0.79
N ILE A 37 -12.96 9.78 -1.50
CA ILE A 37 -13.22 10.66 -2.64
C ILE A 37 -13.04 12.14 -2.26
N GLN A 38 -13.61 12.57 -1.14
CA GLN A 38 -13.47 13.96 -0.68
C GLN A 38 -12.01 14.32 -0.38
N LYS A 39 -11.28 13.45 0.33
CA LYS A 39 -9.86 13.66 0.63
C LYS A 39 -9.01 13.74 -0.64
N LEU A 40 -9.28 12.90 -1.65
CA LEU A 40 -8.57 12.96 -2.92
C LEU A 40 -8.91 14.24 -3.73
N LYS A 41 -10.16 14.70 -3.66
CA LYS A 41 -10.52 15.99 -4.25
C LYS A 41 -9.74 17.16 -3.65
N THR A 42 -9.46 17.16 -2.35
CA THR A 42 -8.59 18.19 -1.74
C THR A 42 -7.13 18.12 -2.21
N LYS A 43 -6.72 17.00 -2.83
CA LYS A 43 -5.41 16.82 -3.46
C LYS A 43 -5.37 17.19 -4.94
N GLY A 44 -6.47 17.72 -5.49
CA GLY A 44 -6.56 18.22 -6.87
C GLY A 44 -7.20 17.25 -7.85
N TYR A 45 -7.64 16.07 -7.42
CA TYR A 45 -8.36 15.14 -8.30
C TYR A 45 -9.81 15.56 -8.49
N THR A 46 -10.36 15.34 -9.66
CA THR A 46 -11.75 15.66 -10.00
C THR A 46 -12.52 14.40 -10.41
N SER A 47 -13.84 14.42 -10.22
CA SER A 47 -14.65 13.28 -10.70
C SER A 47 -14.66 13.24 -12.22
N SER A 48 -14.54 12.05 -12.80
CA SER A 48 -14.70 11.84 -14.23
C SER A 48 -16.11 12.26 -14.69
N GLN A 49 -16.20 12.77 -15.91
CA GLN A 49 -17.48 13.15 -16.51
C GLN A 49 -18.39 11.93 -16.76
N HIS A 50 -17.81 10.76 -17.02
CA HIS A 50 -18.54 9.55 -17.35
C HIS A 50 -18.92 8.71 -16.14
N ASN A 51 -18.13 8.77 -15.07
CA ASN A 51 -18.38 8.00 -13.84
C ASN A 51 -17.87 8.79 -12.63
N LYS A 52 -18.80 9.23 -11.78
CA LYS A 52 -18.47 10.04 -10.59
C LYS A 52 -17.64 9.31 -9.53
N ASP A 53 -17.60 7.99 -9.59
CA ASP A 53 -16.80 7.14 -8.70
C ASP A 53 -15.33 6.99 -9.13
N ILE A 54 -15.02 7.44 -10.36
CA ILE A 54 -13.66 7.49 -10.89
C ILE A 54 -13.15 8.92 -10.74
N LEU A 55 -11.98 9.08 -10.14
CA LEU A 55 -11.31 10.36 -10.07
C LEU A 55 -10.23 10.43 -11.16
N VAL A 56 -10.07 11.63 -11.73
CA VAL A 56 -9.06 11.90 -12.77
C VAL A 56 -8.14 13.02 -12.30
N GLY A 57 -6.89 12.96 -12.72
CA GLY A 57 -5.88 13.96 -12.41
C GLY A 57 -4.49 13.48 -12.80
N GLU A 58 -3.46 14.17 -12.33
CA GLU A 58 -2.07 13.83 -12.56
C GLU A 58 -1.47 13.13 -11.34
N PHE A 59 -0.70 12.07 -11.55
CA PHE A 59 0.10 11.41 -10.55
C PHE A 59 1.48 11.07 -11.11
N ASN A 60 2.53 11.53 -10.44
CA ASN A 60 3.93 11.27 -10.82
C ASN A 60 4.24 11.63 -12.29
N GLY A 61 3.70 12.78 -12.77
CA GLY A 61 3.91 13.28 -14.13
C GLY A 61 3.12 12.54 -15.21
N THR A 62 2.06 11.83 -14.84
CA THR A 62 1.21 11.07 -15.78
C THR A 62 -0.26 11.29 -15.45
N ASP A 63 -1.08 11.48 -16.48
CA ASP A 63 -2.54 11.50 -16.33
C ASP A 63 -3.03 10.13 -15.88
N VAL A 64 -3.89 10.11 -14.87
CA VAL A 64 -4.37 8.86 -14.27
C VAL A 64 -5.87 8.88 -13.99
N ASN A 65 -6.42 7.67 -13.97
CA ASN A 65 -7.74 7.36 -13.43
C ASN A 65 -7.58 6.66 -12.08
N ILE A 66 -8.22 7.17 -11.04
CA ILE A 66 -8.17 6.58 -9.70
C ILE A 66 -9.48 5.87 -9.41
N HIS A 67 -9.38 4.61 -9.05
CA HIS A 67 -10.49 3.77 -8.60
C HIS A 67 -10.30 3.42 -7.12
N ILE A 68 -11.41 3.39 -6.37
CA ILE A 68 -11.42 3.10 -4.94
C ILE A 68 -12.25 1.83 -4.72
N ALA A 69 -11.59 0.76 -4.30
CA ALA A 69 -12.23 -0.48 -3.93
C ALA A 69 -12.50 -0.53 -2.42
N THR A 70 -13.65 -1.11 -2.07
CA THR A 70 -14.08 -1.29 -0.67
C THR A 70 -14.43 -2.74 -0.40
N ASN A 71 -14.21 -3.16 0.84
CA ASN A 71 -14.73 -4.40 1.40
C ASN A 71 -15.46 -4.06 2.71
N ASN A 72 -16.66 -4.56 2.92
CA ASN A 72 -17.50 -4.25 4.09
C ASN A 72 -17.59 -2.73 4.36
N ASN A 73 -17.83 -1.94 3.31
CA ASN A 73 -17.92 -0.47 3.34
C ASN A 73 -16.63 0.26 3.78
N LYS A 74 -15.50 -0.44 3.92
CA LYS A 74 -14.19 0.16 4.21
C LYS A 74 -13.30 0.11 2.97
N VAL A 75 -12.56 1.18 2.73
CA VAL A 75 -11.57 1.24 1.65
C VAL A 75 -10.48 0.21 1.92
N CYS A 76 -10.33 -0.74 0.99
CA CYS A 76 -9.30 -1.77 1.05
C CYS A 76 -8.19 -1.57 0.01
N ARG A 77 -8.46 -0.79 -1.07
CA ARG A 77 -7.50 -0.58 -2.16
C ARG A 77 -7.76 0.74 -2.89
N ILE A 78 -6.68 1.43 -3.24
CA ILE A 78 -6.70 2.49 -4.26
C ILE A 78 -5.93 1.98 -5.47
N MET A 79 -6.55 2.06 -6.66
CA MET A 79 -5.94 1.72 -7.94
C MET A 79 -5.70 3.02 -8.71
N VAL A 80 -4.44 3.25 -9.10
CA VAL A 80 -4.02 4.40 -9.91
C VAL A 80 -3.63 3.87 -11.27
N CYS A 81 -4.52 4.02 -12.25
CA CYS A 81 -4.36 3.51 -13.61
C CYS A 81 -3.88 4.63 -14.54
N ASP A 82 -2.88 4.39 -15.35
CA ASP A 82 -2.52 5.31 -16.43
C ASP A 82 -3.75 5.61 -17.30
N ALA A 83 -3.99 6.86 -17.61
CA ALA A 83 -5.14 7.26 -18.43
C ALA A 83 -4.90 6.98 -19.92
N ASN A 84 -3.64 6.91 -20.35
CA ASN A 84 -3.24 6.72 -21.73
C ASN A 84 -2.44 5.42 -21.89
N ASN A 85 -2.78 4.66 -22.94
CA ASN A 85 -2.05 3.46 -23.31
C ASN A 85 -0.86 3.83 -24.20
N ILE A 86 0.28 3.18 -23.99
CA ILE A 86 1.53 3.43 -24.71
C ILE A 86 2.05 2.15 -25.38
N ASP A 87 3.08 2.27 -26.21
CA ASP A 87 3.73 1.13 -26.86
C ASP A 87 4.59 0.31 -25.90
N GLU A 88 5.03 -0.86 -26.36
CA GLU A 88 5.78 -1.83 -25.57
C GLU A 88 7.10 -1.28 -25.03
N ARG A 89 7.89 -0.59 -25.85
CA ARG A 89 9.18 -0.02 -25.41
C ARG A 89 8.96 1.07 -24.36
N SER A 90 7.97 1.91 -24.57
CA SER A 90 7.61 2.99 -23.65
C SER A 90 7.13 2.46 -22.31
N ILE A 91 6.34 1.38 -22.29
CA ILE A 91 5.86 0.78 -21.03
C ILE A 91 6.99 0.12 -20.25
N GLN A 92 7.94 -0.53 -20.93
CA GLN A 92 9.13 -1.12 -20.31
C GLN A 92 9.98 -0.06 -19.61
N ILE A 93 10.25 1.06 -20.31
CA ILE A 93 11.00 2.19 -19.75
C ILE A 93 10.25 2.76 -18.52
N ARG A 94 8.95 2.95 -18.64
CA ARG A 94 8.11 3.47 -17.55
C ARG A 94 8.10 2.55 -16.35
N PHE A 95 7.96 1.23 -16.55
CA PHE A 95 8.00 0.23 -15.50
C PHE A 95 9.34 0.26 -14.75
N ASN A 96 10.45 0.22 -15.48
CA ASN A 96 11.79 0.25 -14.89
C ASN A 96 12.05 1.55 -14.14
N LYS A 97 11.62 2.70 -14.68
CA LYS A 97 11.71 3.99 -14.01
C LYS A 97 10.92 4.02 -12.68
N LEU A 98 9.74 3.40 -12.64
CA LEU A 98 8.98 3.25 -11.39
C LEU A 98 9.71 2.38 -10.38
N CYS A 99 10.30 1.24 -10.79
CA CYS A 99 11.13 0.41 -9.92
C CYS A 99 12.26 1.21 -9.27
N GLU A 100 12.99 2.00 -10.07
CA GLU A 100 14.06 2.87 -9.59
C GLU A 100 13.54 3.96 -8.62
N GLN A 101 12.43 4.60 -8.96
CA GLN A 101 11.82 5.64 -8.12
C GLN A 101 11.41 5.07 -6.76
N PHE A 102 10.80 3.90 -6.73
CA PHE A 102 10.43 3.23 -5.47
C PHE A 102 11.67 2.80 -4.69
N LYS A 103 12.67 2.21 -5.34
CA LYS A 103 13.94 1.79 -4.71
C LYS A 103 14.68 2.96 -4.07
N ASN A 104 14.69 4.11 -4.72
CA ASN A 104 15.37 5.32 -4.25
C ASN A 104 14.53 6.14 -3.25
N ASN A 105 13.27 5.80 -3.05
CA ASN A 105 12.40 6.52 -2.11
C ASN A 105 12.50 5.90 -0.72
N SER A 106 13.05 6.68 0.23
CA SER A 106 13.27 6.25 1.62
C SER A 106 12.00 5.81 2.37
N LYS A 107 10.80 6.10 1.85
CA LYS A 107 9.52 5.68 2.43
C LYS A 107 9.16 4.23 2.13
N TYR A 108 9.89 3.58 1.22
CA TYR A 108 9.59 2.21 0.78
C TYR A 108 10.73 1.26 1.04
N LEU A 109 10.41 -0.02 1.09
CA LEU A 109 11.34 -1.15 1.11
C LEU A 109 10.93 -2.14 0.01
N SER A 110 11.92 -2.76 -0.62
CA SER A 110 11.73 -3.95 -1.45
C SER A 110 12.28 -5.16 -0.70
N LEU A 111 11.60 -6.29 -0.79
CA LEU A 111 12.11 -7.59 -0.33
C LEU A 111 12.82 -8.34 -1.46
N GLU A 112 12.73 -7.83 -2.69
CA GLU A 112 13.39 -8.36 -3.88
C GLU A 112 14.51 -7.42 -4.32
N GLU A 113 15.64 -8.00 -4.75
CA GLU A 113 16.83 -7.22 -5.15
C GLU A 113 16.61 -6.50 -6.48
N ASN A 114 16.01 -7.19 -7.45
CA ASN A 114 15.76 -6.64 -8.78
C ASN A 114 14.36 -7.01 -9.27
N GLN A 115 13.59 -6.00 -9.64
CA GLN A 115 12.25 -6.13 -10.19
C GLN A 115 12.13 -5.47 -11.57
N THR A 116 13.25 -5.07 -12.20
CA THR A 116 13.25 -4.43 -13.51
C THR A 116 13.13 -5.47 -14.63
N ILE A 117 12.62 -5.02 -15.76
CA ILE A 117 12.48 -5.81 -16.98
C ILE A 117 13.75 -5.61 -17.83
N SER A 118 14.34 -6.71 -18.33
CA SER A 118 15.50 -6.67 -19.21
C SER A 118 15.18 -5.93 -20.51
N GLU A 119 16.17 -5.26 -21.11
CA GLU A 119 15.99 -4.48 -22.33
C GLU A 119 15.62 -5.31 -23.56
N ASP A 120 16.02 -6.57 -23.58
CA ASP A 120 15.77 -7.56 -24.65
C ASP A 120 14.50 -8.37 -24.45
N GLU A 121 13.74 -8.10 -23.38
CA GLU A 121 12.48 -8.79 -23.10
C GLU A 121 11.38 -8.40 -24.09
N ASP A 122 10.77 -9.40 -24.73
CA ASP A 122 9.57 -9.26 -25.57
C ASP A 122 8.32 -9.39 -24.69
N ILE A 123 7.87 -8.25 -24.15
CA ILE A 123 6.72 -8.19 -23.24
C ILE A 123 5.45 -8.73 -23.91
N SER A 124 5.25 -8.38 -25.18
CA SER A 124 4.09 -8.78 -25.97
C SER A 124 3.99 -10.30 -26.08
N TYR A 125 5.10 -10.93 -26.49
CA TYR A 125 5.18 -12.37 -26.62
C TYR A 125 5.00 -13.08 -25.29
N GLU A 126 5.73 -12.66 -24.26
CA GLU A 126 5.69 -13.27 -22.94
C GLU A 126 4.31 -13.18 -22.29
N MET A 127 3.65 -12.03 -22.37
CA MET A 127 2.28 -11.86 -21.86
C MET A 127 1.25 -12.70 -22.64
N THR A 128 1.40 -12.76 -23.98
CA THR A 128 0.42 -13.43 -24.85
C THR A 128 0.57 -14.96 -24.80
N VAL A 129 1.80 -15.44 -24.95
CA VAL A 129 2.10 -16.88 -25.11
C VAL A 129 2.29 -17.54 -23.76
N HIS A 130 3.13 -16.96 -22.89
CA HIS A 130 3.50 -17.57 -21.61
C HIS A 130 2.62 -17.10 -20.45
N LYS A 131 1.68 -16.16 -20.68
CA LYS A 131 0.82 -15.55 -19.63
C LYS A 131 1.64 -14.92 -18.50
N LYS A 132 2.87 -14.49 -18.81
CA LYS A 132 3.77 -13.85 -17.86
C LYS A 132 3.16 -12.54 -17.37
N ARG A 133 3.27 -12.29 -16.08
CA ARG A 133 2.87 -11.03 -15.46
C ARG A 133 4.12 -10.23 -15.13
N TYR A 134 4.08 -8.95 -15.46
CA TYR A 134 5.11 -8.00 -15.08
C TYR A 134 4.58 -7.15 -13.94
N GLU A 135 5.05 -7.45 -12.75
CA GLU A 135 4.64 -6.77 -11.52
C GLU A 135 5.85 -6.49 -10.63
N ALA A 136 5.78 -5.42 -9.85
CA ALA A 136 6.80 -5.07 -8.87
C ALA A 136 6.13 -4.67 -7.56
N ILE A 137 6.68 -5.14 -6.43
CA ILE A 137 6.10 -4.99 -5.09
C ILE A 137 7.08 -4.25 -4.18
N PHE A 138 6.55 -3.26 -3.48
CA PHE A 138 7.24 -2.47 -2.46
C PHE A 138 6.36 -2.36 -1.23
N TYR A 139 6.97 -2.10 -0.08
CA TYR A 139 6.25 -1.97 1.18
C TYR A 139 6.51 -0.61 1.79
N GLN A 140 5.46 0.10 2.20
CA GLN A 140 5.64 1.36 2.92
C GLN A 140 6.24 1.11 4.29
N LYS A 141 7.34 1.81 4.59
CA LYS A 141 7.97 1.75 5.91
C LYS A 141 6.99 2.21 6.98
N THR A 142 7.03 1.52 8.07
CA THR A 142 6.28 1.82 9.28
C THR A 142 7.12 2.71 10.20
N ASP A 143 6.47 3.52 11.01
CA ASP A 143 7.12 4.21 12.12
C ASP A 143 7.73 3.18 13.11
N THR A 144 8.97 3.41 13.52
CA THR A 144 9.69 2.55 14.49
C THR A 144 8.92 2.41 15.80
N ILE A 145 8.22 3.47 16.25
CA ILE A 145 7.37 3.42 17.45
C ILE A 145 6.19 2.47 17.26
N ALA A 146 5.58 2.45 16.07
CA ALA A 146 4.47 1.55 15.75
C ALA A 146 4.94 0.09 15.72
N VAL A 147 6.13 -0.19 15.15
CA VAL A 147 6.75 -1.53 15.18
C VAL A 147 7.03 -1.96 16.62
N ALA A 148 7.64 -1.09 17.44
CA ALA A 148 7.93 -1.41 18.83
C ALA A 148 6.66 -1.72 19.62
N LYS A 149 5.59 -0.94 19.45
CA LYS A 149 4.28 -1.19 20.10
C LYS A 149 3.67 -2.54 19.66
N MET A 150 3.74 -2.84 18.37
CA MET A 150 3.26 -4.12 17.82
C MET A 150 4.03 -5.28 18.42
N LEU A 151 5.37 -5.24 18.43
CA LEU A 151 6.22 -6.28 19.01
C LEU A 151 5.93 -6.47 20.52
N MET A 152 5.84 -5.38 21.27
CA MET A 152 5.48 -5.45 22.68
C MET A 152 4.11 -6.09 22.90
N SER A 153 3.10 -5.70 22.11
CA SER A 153 1.77 -6.29 22.21
C SER A 153 1.75 -7.79 21.89
N ALA A 154 2.53 -8.23 20.91
CA ALA A 154 2.58 -9.62 20.48
C ALA A 154 3.39 -10.52 21.41
N LEU A 155 4.49 -9.98 22.00
CA LEU A 155 5.46 -10.77 22.74
C LEU A 155 5.31 -10.69 24.25
N SER A 156 4.79 -9.59 24.84
CA SER A 156 4.61 -9.46 26.29
C SER A 156 3.73 -10.52 26.95
N PRO A 157 2.76 -11.17 26.26
CA PRO A 157 2.04 -12.29 26.85
C PRO A 157 2.88 -13.58 27.02
N LYS A 158 4.00 -13.68 26.24
CA LYS A 158 4.85 -14.88 26.17
C LYS A 158 6.18 -14.72 26.91
N TYR A 159 6.71 -13.50 26.98
CA TYR A 159 8.08 -13.20 27.44
C TYR A 159 8.06 -12.11 28.51
N THR A 160 8.99 -12.21 29.47
CA THR A 160 9.18 -11.18 30.49
C THR A 160 9.88 -9.95 29.93
N THR A 161 9.78 -8.83 30.64
CA THR A 161 10.46 -7.57 30.26
C THR A 161 11.98 -7.75 30.15
N GLU A 162 12.59 -8.57 31.03
CA GLU A 162 14.00 -8.87 31.01
C GLU A 162 14.42 -9.67 29.76
N GLN A 163 13.62 -10.66 29.36
CA GLN A 163 13.85 -11.43 28.13
C GLN A 163 13.70 -10.55 26.89
N LEU A 164 12.74 -9.64 26.86
CA LEU A 164 12.55 -8.70 25.76
C LEU A 164 13.69 -7.66 25.69
N ALA A 165 14.28 -7.28 26.81
CA ALA A 165 15.44 -6.36 26.84
C ALA A 165 16.75 -7.04 26.41
N ASN A 166 16.89 -8.35 26.67
CA ASN A 166 18.07 -9.14 26.33
C ASN A 166 17.65 -10.41 25.53
N PRO A 167 17.18 -10.24 24.28
CA PRO A 167 16.60 -11.33 23.52
C PRO A 167 17.63 -12.39 23.12
N THR A 168 17.28 -13.65 23.26
CA THR A 168 18.02 -14.79 22.68
C THR A 168 17.97 -14.76 21.15
N GLU A 169 18.81 -15.51 20.46
CA GLU A 169 18.78 -15.60 18.99
C GLU A 169 17.41 -16.05 18.47
N GLU A 170 16.76 -16.99 19.16
CA GLU A 170 15.44 -17.49 18.81
C GLU A 170 14.38 -16.38 18.93
N LEU A 171 14.40 -15.61 20.02
CA LEU A 171 13.49 -14.47 20.21
C LEU A 171 13.76 -13.34 19.22
N GLN A 172 15.02 -13.07 18.87
CA GLN A 172 15.38 -12.12 17.81
C GLN A 172 14.81 -12.54 16.47
N SER A 173 14.89 -13.83 16.13
CA SER A 173 14.31 -14.39 14.91
C SER A 173 12.78 -14.23 14.89
N GLU A 174 12.08 -14.48 16.01
CA GLU A 174 10.64 -14.25 16.14
C GLU A 174 10.29 -12.76 15.97
N MET A 175 11.06 -11.86 16.57
CA MET A 175 10.87 -10.40 16.42
C MET A 175 11.04 -9.94 14.97
N VAL A 176 12.05 -10.45 14.26
CA VAL A 176 12.27 -10.14 12.83
C VAL A 176 11.10 -10.64 12.00
N LYS A 177 10.67 -11.89 12.20
CA LYS A 177 9.53 -12.47 11.49
C LYS A 177 8.27 -11.62 11.67
N LEU A 178 7.90 -11.27 12.90
CA LEU A 178 6.76 -10.43 13.20
C LEU A 178 6.87 -9.04 12.57
N SER A 179 8.08 -8.47 12.55
CA SER A 179 8.33 -7.17 11.92
C SER A 179 8.12 -7.21 10.41
N ILE A 180 8.56 -8.28 9.74
CA ILE A 180 8.35 -8.51 8.31
C ILE A 180 6.86 -8.70 8.03
N GLU A 181 6.16 -9.54 8.80
CA GLU A 181 4.71 -9.77 8.66
C GLU A 181 3.93 -8.47 8.81
N TYR A 182 4.34 -7.60 9.75
CA TYR A 182 3.73 -6.28 9.93
C TYR A 182 3.99 -5.33 8.77
N LEU A 183 5.21 -5.32 8.24
CA LEU A 183 5.58 -4.55 7.05
C LEU A 183 4.76 -4.99 5.83
N MET A 184 4.58 -6.30 5.63
CA MET A 184 3.84 -6.88 4.52
C MET A 184 2.34 -6.51 4.51
N LYS A 185 1.81 -5.95 5.60
CA LYS A 185 0.43 -5.41 5.64
C LYS A 185 0.26 -4.09 4.90
N ARG A 186 1.34 -3.52 4.35
CA ARG A 186 1.36 -2.21 3.70
C ARG A 186 1.97 -2.25 2.31
N PRO A 187 1.50 -3.16 1.44
CA PRO A 187 2.04 -3.28 0.10
C PRO A 187 1.61 -2.11 -0.79
N VAL A 188 2.54 -1.69 -1.64
CA VAL A 188 2.29 -0.85 -2.81
C VAL A 188 2.95 -1.56 -3.98
N TRP A 189 2.17 -1.91 -4.96
CA TRP A 189 2.66 -2.69 -6.08
C TRP A 189 2.07 -2.17 -7.39
N PHE A 190 2.67 -2.51 -8.50
CA PHE A 190 2.16 -2.13 -9.80
C PHE A 190 2.42 -3.22 -10.83
N MET A 191 1.62 -3.21 -11.88
CA MET A 191 1.74 -4.17 -12.96
C MET A 191 1.45 -3.54 -14.31
N ILE A 192 2.00 -4.17 -15.35
CA ILE A 192 1.66 -3.90 -16.74
C ILE A 192 0.37 -4.66 -17.08
N SER A 193 -0.54 -3.96 -17.73
CA SER A 193 -1.73 -4.53 -18.37
C SER A 193 -1.73 -4.14 -19.84
N ASP A 194 -2.34 -4.97 -20.68
CA ASP A 194 -2.53 -4.68 -22.11
C ASP A 194 -3.98 -4.37 -22.45
N PHE A 195 -4.16 -3.54 -23.46
CA PHE A 195 -5.45 -3.27 -24.07
C PHE A 195 -5.25 -2.96 -25.56
N GLN A 196 -5.78 -3.81 -26.43
CA GLN A 196 -5.71 -3.67 -27.89
C GLN A 196 -4.27 -3.48 -28.43
N GLY A 197 -3.31 -4.24 -27.93
CA GLY A 197 -1.90 -4.18 -28.34
C GLY A 197 -1.15 -2.94 -27.84
N LYS A 198 -1.71 -2.23 -26.88
CA LYS A 198 -1.07 -1.13 -26.14
C LYS A 198 -1.05 -1.47 -24.66
N TYR A 199 -0.22 -0.78 -23.89
CA TYR A 199 0.08 -1.09 -22.50
C TYR A 199 -0.15 0.09 -21.59
N TYR A 200 -0.51 -0.20 -20.34
CA TYR A 200 -0.64 0.79 -19.28
C TYR A 200 -0.22 0.17 -17.95
N ILE A 201 0.15 1.00 -17.00
CA ILE A 201 0.44 0.56 -15.63
C ILE A 201 -0.74 0.89 -14.73
N THR A 202 -1.07 -0.06 -13.85
CA THR A 202 -1.91 0.19 -12.70
C THR A 202 -1.09 0.01 -11.43
N MET A 203 -1.07 1.04 -10.57
CA MET A 203 -0.49 0.96 -9.24
C MET A 203 -1.57 0.71 -8.20
N TYR A 204 -1.26 -0.12 -7.22
CA TYR A 204 -2.17 -0.56 -6.16
C TYR A 204 -1.61 -0.17 -4.80
N TYR A 205 -2.42 0.52 -4.01
CA TYR A 205 -2.15 0.84 -2.61
C TYR A 205 -3.13 0.04 -1.77
N ASP A 206 -2.66 -1.04 -1.17
CA ASP A 206 -3.51 -2.01 -0.49
C ASP A 206 -3.50 -1.80 1.03
N ASN A 207 -4.68 -1.88 1.63
CA ASN A 207 -4.84 -2.05 3.06
C ASN A 207 -5.22 -3.52 3.32
N GLU A 208 -4.23 -4.33 3.71
CA GLU A 208 -4.41 -5.76 3.95
C GLU A 208 -5.33 -6.07 5.14
N TYR A 209 -5.57 -5.10 6.04
CA TYR A 209 -6.51 -5.29 7.15
C TYR A 209 -7.97 -5.20 6.73
N ASN A 210 -8.26 -4.49 5.64
CA ASN A 210 -9.62 -4.34 5.10
C ASN A 210 -9.89 -5.29 3.92
N ARG A 211 -8.91 -6.11 3.55
CA ARG A 211 -9.04 -7.06 2.44
C ARG A 211 -9.92 -8.24 2.83
N ALA A 212 -10.68 -8.79 1.88
CA ALA A 212 -11.40 -10.04 2.08
C ALA A 212 -10.38 -11.18 2.34
N ASN A 213 -10.58 -11.92 3.42
CA ASN A 213 -9.70 -13.01 3.85
C ASN A 213 -10.19 -14.40 3.43
N GLY A 214 -11.31 -14.45 2.72
CA GLY A 214 -11.92 -15.72 2.29
C GLY A 214 -12.70 -16.45 3.38
N GLU A 215 -12.95 -15.81 4.53
CA GLU A 215 -13.69 -16.42 5.65
C GLU A 215 -15.15 -16.74 5.28
N ASP A 216 -15.70 -16.01 4.30
CA ASP A 216 -17.07 -16.16 3.81
C ASP A 216 -17.19 -17.08 2.56
N LEU A 217 -16.15 -17.86 2.23
CA LEU A 217 -16.15 -18.78 1.07
C LEU A 217 -16.66 -20.17 1.43
#